data_21ad1b1ab92ab4d7058a61b94172b167
#
_entry.id   21ad1b1ab92ab4d7058a61b94172b167
#
_cell.length_a   1.000
_cell.length_b   1.000
_cell.length_c   1.000
_cell.angle_alpha   90.00
_cell.angle_beta   90.00
_cell.angle_gamma   90.00
#
_symmetry.space_group_name_H-M   'P 1'
#
loop_
_entity.id
_entity.type
_entity.pdbx_description
1 polymer ?
#
loop_
_entity_poly.entity_id
_entity_poly.type
_entity_poly.pdbx_seq_one_letter_code
_entity_poly.pdbx_strand_id
1 'polypeptide(L)'
;IEVDGDTLTITVDTLPTGGTLALADGTLITAGDTLTVENLEGIVFTPNADVNTDLGNIGDLVLSISDGTVTESNSISLVVSAVNDAPILGTLAAVDVLETVAADATILTLAGSDVDGDTLTYTLTGDDADLFNVDSSGNVSFKVSPNFKSPGDVGLDNNYALTMTVTDAAGITASSALSINILDVKPGGQAIDGYLVGATVWVDLDGDGIKDENEPETTTDQTGAF
;
A
#
# COMPACT_ATOMS: atom_id res chain seq x y z
N ILE A 1 -19.81 -44.36 24.93
CA ILE A 1 -19.38 -45.81 24.98
C ILE A 1 -20.58 -46.55 24.48
N GLU A 2 -20.41 -47.21 23.32
CA GLU A 2 -21.39 -48.13 22.81
C GLU A 2 -21.44 -49.36 23.74
N VAL A 3 -22.61 -49.77 24.20
CA VAL A 3 -22.76 -50.81 25.23
C VAL A 3 -23.34 -52.11 24.64
N ASP A 4 -24.11 -51.97 23.57
CA ASP A 4 -24.89 -53.08 22.98
C ASP A 4 -24.20 -53.82 21.86
N GLY A 5 -22.99 -53.34 21.41
CA GLY A 5 -22.17 -53.95 20.38
C GLY A 5 -22.58 -53.53 18.95
N ASP A 6 -23.32 -52.45 18.80
CA ASP A 6 -23.76 -51.93 17.52
C ASP A 6 -22.58 -51.24 16.77
N THR A 7 -22.66 -51.21 15.45
CA THR A 7 -21.65 -50.55 14.63
C THR A 7 -21.93 -49.05 14.58
N LEU A 8 -21.01 -48.26 15.14
CA LEU A 8 -21.10 -46.81 15.04
C LEU A 8 -20.76 -46.30 13.67
N THR A 9 -21.63 -45.45 13.15
CA THR A 9 -21.44 -44.70 11.89
C THR A 9 -21.19 -43.24 12.21
N ILE A 10 -20.09 -42.70 11.76
CA ILE A 10 -19.72 -41.27 11.94
C ILE A 10 -19.90 -40.57 10.61
N THR A 11 -20.74 -39.56 10.54
CA THR A 11 -20.99 -38.78 9.31
C THR A 11 -20.55 -37.34 9.50
N VAL A 12 -19.92 -36.78 8.51
CA VAL A 12 -19.53 -35.36 8.47
C VAL A 12 -20.71 -34.52 8.02
N ASP A 13 -21.30 -33.74 8.92
CA ASP A 13 -22.49 -32.92 8.60
C ASP A 13 -22.08 -31.58 8.00
N THR A 14 -21.14 -30.88 8.64
CA THR A 14 -20.61 -29.60 8.15
C THR A 14 -19.09 -29.53 8.32
N LEU A 15 -18.47 -28.75 7.45
CA LEU A 15 -17.03 -28.49 7.43
C LEU A 15 -16.74 -27.03 7.73
N PRO A 16 -15.59 -26.74 8.36
CA PRO A 16 -15.06 -25.38 8.42
C PRO A 16 -14.90 -24.78 7.02
N THR A 17 -15.22 -23.51 6.85
CA THR A 17 -15.19 -22.83 5.56
C THR A 17 -13.85 -22.15 5.25
N GLY A 18 -13.02 -21.97 6.26
CA GLY A 18 -11.74 -21.24 6.15
C GLY A 18 -10.53 -22.08 5.73
N GLY A 19 -10.74 -23.30 5.23
CA GLY A 19 -9.65 -24.21 4.84
C GLY A 19 -10.14 -25.54 4.31
N THR A 20 -9.26 -26.53 4.28
CA THR A 20 -9.55 -27.90 3.87
C THR A 20 -9.33 -28.89 5.01
N LEU A 21 -10.17 -29.90 5.08
CA LEU A 21 -10.05 -31.01 6.03
C LEU A 21 -9.64 -32.28 5.28
N ALA A 22 -8.65 -32.99 5.77
CA ALA A 22 -8.17 -34.21 5.17
C ALA A 22 -7.88 -35.30 6.20
N LEU A 23 -7.94 -36.56 5.79
CA LEU A 23 -7.44 -37.68 6.55
C LEU A 23 -5.91 -37.65 6.64
N ALA A 24 -5.33 -38.50 7.49
CA ALA A 24 -3.88 -38.60 7.65
C ALA A 24 -3.14 -38.99 6.36
N ASP A 25 -3.79 -39.69 5.42
CA ASP A 25 -3.26 -40.06 4.12
C ASP A 25 -3.39 -38.93 3.04
N GLY A 26 -3.95 -37.79 3.39
CA GLY A 26 -4.19 -36.66 2.49
C GLY A 26 -5.52 -36.75 1.71
N THR A 27 -6.36 -37.75 1.94
CA THR A 27 -7.68 -37.84 1.31
C THR A 27 -8.56 -36.71 1.85
N LEU A 28 -9.09 -35.86 0.96
CA LEU A 28 -9.97 -34.75 1.34
C LEU A 28 -11.30 -35.30 1.90
N ILE A 29 -11.77 -34.66 2.95
CA ILE A 29 -13.05 -34.93 3.59
C ILE A 29 -14.09 -33.94 3.08
N THR A 30 -15.28 -34.45 2.73
CA THR A 30 -16.42 -33.65 2.27
C THR A 30 -17.64 -33.89 3.16
N ALA A 31 -18.61 -32.96 3.12
CA ALA A 31 -19.86 -33.13 3.85
C ALA A 31 -20.62 -34.35 3.30
N GLY A 32 -21.14 -35.19 4.19
CA GLY A 32 -21.76 -36.45 3.87
C GLY A 32 -20.83 -37.67 3.91
N ASP A 33 -19.52 -37.46 4.02
CA ASP A 33 -18.58 -38.58 4.14
C ASP A 33 -18.78 -39.35 5.44
N THR A 34 -18.62 -40.68 5.36
CA THR A 34 -18.65 -41.56 6.50
C THR A 34 -17.23 -41.89 6.94
N LEU A 35 -16.93 -41.67 8.22
CA LEU A 35 -15.62 -41.88 8.83
C LEU A 35 -15.65 -43.08 9.78
N THR A 36 -14.53 -43.75 9.93
CA THR A 36 -14.29 -44.71 11.01
C THR A 36 -13.69 -43.98 12.22
N VAL A 37 -13.71 -44.62 13.38
CA VAL A 37 -13.04 -44.09 14.59
C VAL A 37 -11.54 -43.89 14.32
N GLU A 38 -10.91 -44.75 13.55
CA GLU A 38 -9.50 -44.66 13.17
C GLU A 38 -9.24 -43.41 12.27
N ASN A 39 -10.22 -43.05 11.43
CA ASN A 39 -10.12 -41.83 10.59
C ASN A 39 -10.10 -40.55 11.42
N LEU A 40 -10.74 -40.55 12.59
CA LEU A 40 -10.74 -39.38 13.48
C LEU A 40 -9.35 -39.10 14.07
N GLU A 41 -8.52 -40.18 14.20
CA GLU A 41 -7.15 -40.02 14.63
C GLU A 41 -6.30 -39.55 13.44
N GLY A 42 -5.88 -38.31 13.45
CA GLY A 42 -5.01 -37.74 12.41
C GLY A 42 -5.72 -36.96 11.32
N ILE A 43 -6.96 -36.55 11.54
CA ILE A 43 -7.59 -35.52 10.71
C ILE A 43 -6.76 -34.24 10.80
N VAL A 44 -6.45 -33.67 9.64
CA VAL A 44 -5.68 -32.44 9.50
C VAL A 44 -6.56 -31.36 8.89
N PHE A 45 -6.68 -30.23 9.58
CA PHE A 45 -7.23 -29.00 9.01
C PHE A 45 -6.08 -28.13 8.48
N THR A 46 -6.16 -27.75 7.22
CA THR A 46 -5.21 -26.82 6.59
C THR A 46 -5.94 -25.52 6.30
N PRO A 47 -5.69 -24.43 7.04
CA PRO A 47 -6.28 -23.13 6.77
C PRO A 47 -5.89 -22.64 5.37
N ASN A 48 -6.77 -21.85 4.73
CA ASN A 48 -6.39 -21.06 3.59
C ASN A 48 -5.43 -19.93 4.02
N ALA A 49 -4.67 -19.37 3.07
CA ALA A 49 -3.81 -18.23 3.35
C ALA A 49 -4.62 -17.10 4.00
N ASP A 50 -4.01 -16.42 4.98
CA ASP A 50 -4.52 -15.24 5.69
C ASP A 50 -5.83 -15.47 6.47
N VAL A 51 -6.25 -16.74 6.62
CA VAL A 51 -7.43 -17.11 7.41
C VAL A 51 -7.03 -17.38 8.84
N ASN A 52 -7.64 -16.62 9.77
CA ASN A 52 -7.51 -16.82 11.21
C ASN A 52 -8.85 -16.54 11.92
N THR A 53 -8.97 -16.97 13.19
CA THR A 53 -10.22 -16.82 13.95
C THR A 53 -10.42 -15.43 14.52
N ASP A 54 -9.42 -14.56 14.50
CA ASP A 54 -9.51 -13.16 14.95
C ASP A 54 -10.24 -12.28 13.91
N LEU A 55 -10.09 -12.63 12.61
CA LEU A 55 -10.77 -11.94 11.50
C LEU A 55 -12.20 -12.45 11.25
N GLY A 56 -12.56 -13.61 11.80
CA GLY A 56 -13.91 -14.15 11.65
C GLY A 56 -14.03 -15.63 12.01
N ASN A 57 -15.27 -16.08 12.19
CA ASN A 57 -15.55 -17.47 12.47
C ASN A 57 -15.35 -18.31 11.20
N ILE A 58 -14.42 -19.27 11.25
CA ILE A 58 -14.16 -20.21 10.14
C ILE A 58 -15.17 -21.36 10.06
N GLY A 59 -16.18 -21.38 10.96
CA GLY A 59 -17.15 -22.45 11.10
C GLY A 59 -16.64 -23.63 11.93
N ASP A 60 -17.57 -24.46 12.34
CA ASP A 60 -17.29 -25.66 13.12
C ASP A 60 -17.28 -26.91 12.24
N LEU A 61 -16.50 -27.90 12.64
CA LEU A 61 -16.66 -29.26 12.17
C LEU A 61 -17.81 -29.91 12.96
N VAL A 62 -18.91 -30.27 12.27
CA VAL A 62 -20.02 -30.96 12.90
C VAL A 62 -20.05 -32.42 12.43
N LEU A 63 -20.09 -33.30 13.39
CA LEU A 63 -20.14 -34.76 13.16
C LEU A 63 -21.39 -35.33 13.80
N SER A 64 -22.12 -36.17 13.08
CA SER A 64 -23.17 -37.04 13.61
C SER A 64 -22.64 -38.45 13.87
N ILE A 65 -22.96 -39.02 15.01
CA ILE A 65 -22.62 -40.40 15.37
C ILE A 65 -23.93 -41.16 15.58
N SER A 66 -24.11 -42.25 14.87
CA SER A 66 -25.31 -43.09 14.93
C SER A 66 -24.96 -44.54 15.17
N ASP A 67 -25.72 -45.23 16.03
CA ASP A 67 -25.73 -46.67 16.25
C ASP A 67 -26.78 -47.42 15.38
N GLY A 68 -27.48 -46.67 14.51
CA GLY A 68 -28.56 -47.16 13.66
C GLY A 68 -29.98 -46.93 14.26
N THR A 69 -30.07 -46.55 15.55
CA THR A 69 -31.35 -46.24 16.24
C THR A 69 -31.37 -44.83 16.78
N VAL A 70 -30.25 -44.36 17.30
CA VAL A 70 -30.07 -43.00 17.82
C VAL A 70 -28.96 -42.30 17.08
N THR A 71 -29.12 -41.00 16.86
CA THR A 71 -28.08 -40.13 16.26
C THR A 71 -27.83 -38.96 17.21
N GLU A 72 -26.57 -38.76 17.54
CA GLU A 72 -26.10 -37.61 18.32
C GLU A 72 -25.17 -36.76 17.42
N SER A 73 -25.33 -35.45 17.51
CA SER A 73 -24.53 -34.50 16.76
C SER A 73 -23.61 -33.71 17.67
N ASN A 74 -22.34 -33.55 17.29
CA ASN A 74 -21.33 -32.82 18.04
C ASN A 74 -20.65 -31.79 17.15
N SER A 75 -20.39 -30.61 17.71
CA SER A 75 -19.70 -29.50 17.08
C SER A 75 -18.31 -29.35 17.69
N ILE A 76 -17.31 -29.25 16.82
CA ILE A 76 -15.89 -29.04 17.17
C ILE A 76 -15.47 -27.70 16.61
N SER A 77 -15.26 -26.71 17.48
CA SER A 77 -14.76 -25.42 17.09
C SER A 77 -13.25 -25.45 16.90
N LEU A 78 -12.80 -24.92 15.77
CA LEU A 78 -11.38 -24.79 15.45
C LEU A 78 -10.89 -23.40 15.79
N VAL A 79 -9.66 -23.32 16.30
CA VAL A 79 -8.95 -22.06 16.53
C VAL A 79 -7.73 -22.02 15.61
N VAL A 80 -7.66 -21.01 14.77
CA VAL A 80 -6.51 -20.71 13.92
C VAL A 80 -5.94 -19.39 14.37
N SER A 81 -4.73 -19.41 14.90
CA SER A 81 -4.04 -18.19 15.35
C SER A 81 -3.56 -17.38 14.17
N ALA A 82 -3.70 -16.05 14.26
CA ALA A 82 -3.11 -15.13 13.33
C ALA A 82 -1.57 -15.23 13.36
N VAL A 83 -0.96 -15.07 12.21
CA VAL A 83 0.48 -14.86 12.05
C VAL A 83 0.61 -13.54 11.31
N ASN A 84 1.37 -12.60 11.88
CA ASN A 84 1.55 -11.29 11.26
C ASN A 84 2.29 -11.39 9.94
N ASP A 85 1.72 -10.81 8.90
CA ASP A 85 2.32 -10.65 7.60
C ASP A 85 3.04 -9.30 7.48
N ALA A 86 3.90 -9.16 6.49
CA ALA A 86 4.59 -7.90 6.24
C ALA A 86 3.69 -6.93 5.45
N PRO A 87 3.76 -5.62 5.71
CA PRO A 87 3.04 -4.64 4.92
C PRO A 87 3.53 -4.63 3.47
N ILE A 88 2.67 -4.24 2.56
CA ILE A 88 2.98 -4.12 1.14
C ILE A 88 3.07 -2.63 0.78
N LEU A 89 4.21 -2.24 0.22
CA LEU A 89 4.40 -0.93 -0.42
C LEU A 89 4.69 -1.17 -1.90
N GLY A 90 3.83 -0.65 -2.78
CA GLY A 90 4.02 -0.76 -4.23
C GLY A 90 5.31 -0.08 -4.70
N THR A 91 5.76 -0.43 -5.92
CA THR A 91 6.85 0.31 -6.58
C THR A 91 6.42 1.75 -6.84
N LEU A 92 7.25 2.70 -6.43
CA LEU A 92 6.99 4.12 -6.61
C LEU A 92 7.60 4.58 -7.95
N ALA A 93 6.81 5.27 -8.75
CA ALA A 93 7.32 5.96 -9.92
C ALA A 93 8.01 7.27 -9.51
N ALA A 94 8.95 7.74 -10.34
CA ALA A 94 9.47 9.09 -10.17
C ALA A 94 8.33 10.12 -10.30
N VAL A 95 8.39 11.17 -9.48
CA VAL A 95 7.38 12.24 -9.43
C VAL A 95 8.01 13.53 -9.91
N ASP A 96 7.41 14.14 -10.91
CA ASP A 96 7.79 15.45 -11.41
C ASP A 96 6.96 16.55 -10.70
N VAL A 97 7.63 17.53 -10.13
CA VAL A 97 7.04 18.62 -9.35
C VAL A 97 7.53 19.96 -9.88
N LEU A 98 6.63 20.89 -10.10
CA LEU A 98 7.02 22.27 -10.48
C LEU A 98 7.64 22.99 -9.27
N GLU A 99 8.68 23.78 -9.48
CA GLU A 99 9.31 24.59 -8.43
C GLU A 99 8.37 25.57 -7.71
N THR A 100 7.20 25.87 -8.30
CA THR A 100 6.16 26.69 -7.70
C THR A 100 5.34 26.01 -6.62
N VAL A 101 5.62 24.72 -6.33
CA VAL A 101 4.92 24.02 -5.25
C VAL A 101 5.19 24.71 -3.91
N ALA A 102 4.13 25.00 -3.17
CA ALA A 102 4.27 25.61 -1.85
C ALA A 102 4.85 24.62 -0.82
N ALA A 103 5.54 25.14 0.16
CA ALA A 103 5.92 24.38 1.34
C ALA A 103 4.68 23.72 1.99
N ASP A 104 4.83 22.53 2.52
CA ASP A 104 3.79 21.71 3.17
C ASP A 104 2.62 21.30 2.25
N ALA A 105 2.66 21.66 0.96
CA ALA A 105 1.69 21.15 -0.02
C ALA A 105 1.99 19.66 -0.31
N THR A 106 0.97 18.81 -0.27
CA THR A 106 1.10 17.40 -0.62
C THR A 106 1.48 17.26 -2.09
N ILE A 107 2.62 16.63 -2.36
CA ILE A 107 3.12 16.35 -3.72
C ILE A 107 2.78 14.94 -4.17
N LEU A 108 2.59 14.06 -3.21
CA LEU A 108 2.29 12.66 -3.46
C LEU A 108 1.70 12.05 -2.19
N THR A 109 0.81 11.08 -2.34
CA THR A 109 0.30 10.25 -1.25
C THR A 109 0.71 8.81 -1.50
N LEU A 110 1.34 8.20 -0.53
CA LEU A 110 1.82 6.83 -0.57
C LEU A 110 0.81 5.92 0.08
N ALA A 111 0.38 4.89 -0.64
CA ALA A 111 -0.54 3.90 -0.13
C ALA A 111 0.20 2.60 0.15
N GLY A 112 0.39 2.28 1.42
CA GLY A 112 0.72 0.94 1.88
C GLY A 112 -0.56 0.16 2.18
N SER A 113 -0.50 -1.15 2.14
CA SER A 113 -1.57 -2.04 2.59
C SER A 113 -0.99 -3.16 3.43
N ASP A 114 -1.81 -3.68 4.32
CA ASP A 114 -1.48 -4.81 5.16
C ASP A 114 -2.63 -5.82 5.13
N VAL A 115 -2.31 -7.12 5.04
CA VAL A 115 -3.32 -8.17 4.93
C VAL A 115 -4.02 -8.42 6.26
N ASP A 116 -3.33 -8.17 7.37
CA ASP A 116 -3.89 -8.29 8.73
C ASP A 116 -4.73 -7.05 9.11
N GLY A 117 -4.69 -6.00 8.28
CA GLY A 117 -5.41 -4.75 8.52
C GLY A 117 -4.71 -3.84 9.53
N ASP A 118 -3.42 -4.01 9.73
CA ASP A 118 -2.64 -3.23 10.68
C ASP A 118 -2.58 -1.75 10.34
N THR A 119 -2.47 -0.95 11.38
CA THR A 119 -2.20 0.48 11.22
C THR A 119 -0.76 0.69 10.80
N LEU A 120 -0.57 1.28 9.63
CA LEU A 120 0.74 1.53 9.05
C LEU A 120 1.31 2.88 9.47
N THR A 121 2.63 2.91 9.68
CA THR A 121 3.40 4.15 9.87
C THR A 121 4.37 4.34 8.72
N TYR A 122 4.63 5.60 8.33
CA TYR A 122 5.44 5.95 7.19
C TYR A 122 6.67 6.76 7.63
N THR A 123 7.83 6.44 7.05
CA THR A 123 9.07 7.17 7.27
C THR A 123 9.82 7.39 5.96
N LEU A 124 10.54 8.50 5.89
CA LEU A 124 11.46 8.83 4.79
C LEU A 124 12.88 8.74 5.26
N THR A 125 13.75 8.14 4.46
CA THR A 125 15.19 8.08 4.65
C THR A 125 15.90 8.38 3.34
N GLY A 126 17.22 8.56 3.36
CA GLY A 126 18.02 8.96 2.19
C GLY A 126 18.64 10.33 2.42
N ASP A 127 19.55 10.71 1.53
CA ASP A 127 20.37 11.92 1.71
C ASP A 127 19.54 13.20 1.71
N ASP A 128 18.40 13.21 0.99
CA ASP A 128 17.51 14.35 0.86
C ASP A 128 16.30 14.30 1.81
N ALA A 129 16.16 13.26 2.64
CA ALA A 129 14.97 13.03 3.46
C ALA A 129 14.67 14.19 4.44
N ASP A 130 15.71 14.89 4.91
CA ASP A 130 15.57 16.02 5.83
C ASP A 130 14.84 17.23 5.21
N LEU A 131 14.69 17.26 3.89
CA LEU A 131 13.98 18.32 3.16
C LEU A 131 12.47 18.10 3.06
N PHE A 132 12.00 16.92 3.49
CA PHE A 132 10.61 16.50 3.35
C PHE A 132 9.93 16.23 4.68
N ASN A 133 8.60 16.33 4.67
CA ASN A 133 7.72 15.77 5.68
C ASN A 133 6.97 14.56 5.10
N VAL A 134 6.65 13.59 5.93
CA VAL A 134 5.66 12.56 5.67
C VAL A 134 4.71 12.49 6.87
N ASP A 135 3.41 12.45 6.61
CA ASP A 135 2.41 12.32 7.66
C ASP A 135 1.96 10.86 7.87
N SER A 136 1.09 10.64 8.87
CA SER A 136 0.56 9.31 9.19
C SER A 136 -0.34 8.71 8.10
N SER A 137 -0.75 9.49 7.12
CA SER A 137 -1.54 9.05 5.96
C SER A 137 -0.65 8.76 4.74
N GLY A 138 0.67 8.92 4.86
CA GLY A 138 1.62 8.75 3.76
C GLY A 138 1.71 9.95 2.82
N ASN A 139 1.18 11.12 3.20
CA ASN A 139 1.32 12.34 2.39
C ASN A 139 2.73 12.90 2.53
N VAL A 140 3.40 13.08 1.41
CA VAL A 140 4.75 13.66 1.32
C VAL A 140 4.66 15.11 0.87
N SER A 141 5.43 15.98 1.50
CA SER A 141 5.52 17.41 1.17
C SER A 141 6.94 17.94 1.39
N PHE A 142 7.30 19.03 0.71
CA PHE A 142 8.53 19.77 1.01
C PHE A 142 8.37 20.60 2.28
N LYS A 143 9.40 20.64 3.12
CA LYS A 143 9.47 21.57 4.28
C LYS A 143 9.64 23.03 3.84
N VAL A 144 10.32 23.24 2.72
CA VAL A 144 10.55 24.55 2.09
C VAL A 144 10.33 24.39 0.59
N SER A 145 9.67 25.35 -0.04
CA SER A 145 9.47 25.33 -1.50
C SER A 145 10.80 25.13 -2.23
N PRO A 146 10.88 24.19 -3.18
CA PRO A 146 12.11 23.97 -3.94
C PRO A 146 12.33 25.14 -4.91
N ASN A 147 13.60 25.30 -5.35
CA ASN A 147 13.99 26.29 -6.35
C ASN A 147 14.88 25.60 -7.38
N PHE A 148 14.42 25.55 -8.64
CA PHE A 148 15.14 24.88 -9.72
C PHE A 148 16.51 25.49 -9.98
N LYS A 149 16.63 26.82 -9.88
CA LYS A 149 17.90 27.54 -10.11
C LYS A 149 18.89 27.43 -8.96
N SER A 150 18.42 27.04 -7.77
CA SER A 150 19.22 26.85 -6.58
C SER A 150 18.78 25.55 -5.87
N PRO A 151 19.14 24.41 -6.45
CA PRO A 151 18.71 23.11 -5.91
C PRO A 151 19.17 22.91 -4.47
N GLY A 152 18.27 22.36 -3.66
CA GLY A 152 18.55 22.06 -2.25
C GLY A 152 18.91 20.59 -2.00
N ASP A 153 18.82 19.73 -3.04
CA ASP A 153 19.21 18.32 -2.96
C ASP A 153 20.73 18.16 -2.82
N VAL A 154 21.17 17.04 -2.30
CA VAL A 154 22.60 16.75 -2.09
C VAL A 154 23.36 16.68 -3.41
N GLY A 155 22.71 16.24 -4.51
CA GLY A 155 23.27 16.16 -5.86
C GLY A 155 23.39 17.50 -6.56
N LEU A 156 22.64 18.51 -6.14
CA LEU A 156 22.44 19.80 -6.81
C LEU A 156 21.99 19.66 -8.27
N ASP A 157 21.21 18.61 -8.55
CA ASP A 157 20.76 18.26 -9.90
C ASP A 157 19.22 18.28 -10.02
N ASN A 158 18.51 18.76 -9.01
CA ASN A 158 17.05 18.80 -8.92
C ASN A 158 16.39 17.42 -8.86
N ASN A 159 17.16 16.37 -8.53
CA ASN A 159 16.67 15.03 -8.32
C ASN A 159 16.84 14.66 -6.83
N TYR A 160 15.75 14.59 -6.12
CA TYR A 160 15.72 14.23 -4.70
C TYR A 160 15.53 12.73 -4.56
N ALA A 161 16.56 12.04 -4.07
CA ALA A 161 16.59 10.60 -3.89
C ALA A 161 16.20 10.20 -2.46
N LEU A 162 15.10 9.49 -2.33
CA LEU A 162 14.51 9.10 -1.07
C LEU A 162 14.29 7.58 -1.01
N THR A 163 14.20 7.04 0.19
CA THR A 163 13.65 5.72 0.47
C THR A 163 12.45 5.88 1.39
N MET A 164 11.31 5.44 0.92
CA MET A 164 10.09 5.34 1.72
C MET A 164 10.08 3.99 2.42
N THR A 165 9.75 3.98 3.71
CA THR A 165 9.53 2.77 4.49
C THR A 165 8.16 2.84 5.14
N VAL A 166 7.41 1.76 5.02
CA VAL A 166 6.17 1.51 5.74
C VAL A 166 6.42 0.44 6.79
N THR A 167 5.85 0.63 7.97
CA THR A 167 6.02 -0.26 9.14
C THR A 167 4.65 -0.60 9.71
N ASP A 168 4.40 -1.87 9.98
CA ASP A 168 3.19 -2.37 10.63
C ASP A 168 3.23 -2.21 12.17
N ALA A 169 2.18 -2.68 12.84
CA ALA A 169 2.08 -2.63 14.30
C ALA A 169 3.06 -3.59 15.01
N ALA A 170 3.50 -4.66 14.34
CA ALA A 170 4.47 -5.61 14.87
C ALA A 170 5.92 -5.16 14.63
N GLY A 171 6.14 -4.10 13.85
CA GLY A 171 7.46 -3.56 13.51
C GLY A 171 8.09 -4.18 12.28
N ILE A 172 7.33 -4.94 11.47
CA ILE A 172 7.82 -5.45 10.18
C ILE A 172 7.69 -4.35 9.13
N THR A 173 8.62 -4.31 8.19
CA THR A 173 8.76 -3.18 7.26
C THR A 173 8.80 -3.61 5.81
N ALA A 174 8.27 -2.74 4.92
CA ALA A 174 8.53 -2.77 3.50
C ALA A 174 9.07 -1.41 3.04
N SER A 175 9.99 -1.41 2.08
CA SER A 175 10.62 -0.17 1.60
C SER A 175 10.65 -0.11 0.09
N SER A 176 10.56 1.10 -0.46
CA SER A 176 10.67 1.38 -1.90
C SER A 176 11.43 2.68 -2.12
N ALA A 177 12.25 2.71 -3.19
CA ALA A 177 12.92 3.95 -3.60
C ALA A 177 11.89 4.92 -4.20
N LEU A 178 12.07 6.21 -3.92
CA LEU A 178 11.27 7.31 -4.43
C LEU A 178 12.21 8.38 -4.98
N SER A 179 11.96 8.84 -6.21
CA SER A 179 12.66 9.95 -6.82
C SER A 179 11.69 11.08 -7.09
N ILE A 180 12.08 12.31 -6.72
CA ILE A 180 11.29 13.51 -6.97
C ILE A 180 12.15 14.46 -7.81
N ASN A 181 11.66 14.81 -9.00
CA ASN A 181 12.35 15.72 -9.90
C ASN A 181 11.69 17.09 -9.85
N ILE A 182 12.47 18.15 -9.70
CA ILE A 182 11.95 19.51 -9.80
C ILE A 182 12.06 19.99 -11.24
N LEU A 183 10.96 20.56 -11.71
CA LEU A 183 10.86 21.14 -13.05
C LEU A 183 10.87 22.67 -12.98
N ASP A 184 11.65 23.26 -13.89
CA ASP A 184 11.72 24.71 -14.09
C ASP A 184 10.41 25.24 -14.63
N VAL A 185 9.88 26.28 -13.99
CA VAL A 185 8.78 27.06 -14.56
C VAL A 185 9.38 28.12 -15.46
N LYS A 186 9.47 27.81 -16.75
CA LYS A 186 9.89 28.81 -17.72
C LYS A 186 8.86 29.93 -17.77
N PRO A 187 9.28 31.17 -17.54
CA PRO A 187 8.40 32.30 -17.74
C PRO A 187 7.99 32.32 -19.22
N GLY A 188 6.73 31.96 -19.47
CA GLY A 188 6.14 32.10 -20.80
C GLY A 188 5.26 33.34 -20.76
N GLY A 189 5.55 34.33 -21.55
CA GLY A 189 4.75 35.53 -21.64
C GLY A 189 4.31 35.77 -23.09
N GLN A 190 3.05 36.15 -23.24
CA GLN A 190 2.57 36.80 -24.47
C GLN A 190 2.08 38.19 -24.07
N ALA A 191 2.65 39.23 -24.68
CA ALA A 191 2.08 40.58 -24.55
C ALA A 191 0.76 40.59 -25.30
N ILE A 192 -0.34 40.53 -24.54
CA ILE A 192 -1.71 40.58 -25.06
C ILE A 192 -2.25 42.04 -24.82
N ASP A 193 -1.66 42.97 -25.47
CA ASP A 193 -2.36 44.24 -25.71
C ASP A 193 -2.30 44.48 -27.20
N GLY A 194 -3.44 44.73 -27.79
CA GLY A 194 -3.73 44.51 -29.20
C GLY A 194 -2.83 45.13 -30.24
N TYR A 195 -1.70 45.80 -29.94
CA TYR A 195 -0.82 46.40 -30.93
C TYR A 195 0.55 46.85 -30.41
N LEU A 196 1.15 46.14 -29.49
CA LEU A 196 2.54 46.43 -29.07
C LEU A 196 3.55 45.84 -30.08
N VAL A 197 3.63 46.45 -31.27
CA VAL A 197 4.64 46.10 -32.27
C VAL A 197 5.95 46.80 -31.90
N GLY A 198 7.04 46.02 -31.85
CA GLY A 198 8.35 46.55 -31.53
C GLY A 198 8.56 46.93 -30.06
N ALA A 199 7.71 46.51 -29.18
CA ALA A 199 7.93 46.66 -27.74
C ALA A 199 9.08 45.74 -27.29
N THR A 200 9.99 46.27 -26.47
CA THR A 200 11.01 45.46 -25.82
C THR A 200 10.40 44.71 -24.66
N VAL A 201 10.58 43.41 -24.68
CA VAL A 201 10.15 42.51 -23.59
C VAL A 201 11.42 41.81 -23.06
N TRP A 202 11.56 41.75 -21.75
CA TRP A 202 12.70 41.04 -21.12
C TRP A 202 12.18 40.10 -20.03
N VAL A 203 13.02 39.17 -19.68
CA VAL A 203 12.77 38.25 -18.56
C VAL A 203 13.41 38.87 -17.33
N ASP A 204 12.60 39.29 -16.37
CA ASP A 204 13.04 39.71 -15.05
C ASP A 204 13.48 38.48 -14.24
N LEU A 205 14.80 38.26 -14.16
CA LEU A 205 15.40 37.06 -13.57
C LEU A 205 15.50 37.16 -12.05
N ASP A 206 15.52 38.35 -11.49
CA ASP A 206 15.66 38.57 -10.05
C ASP A 206 14.38 39.14 -9.38
N GLY A 207 13.37 39.49 -10.18
CA GLY A 207 12.05 39.93 -9.69
C GLY A 207 12.02 41.38 -9.20
N ASP A 208 13.00 42.21 -9.56
CA ASP A 208 13.07 43.60 -9.11
C ASP A 208 12.28 44.58 -10.01
N GLY A 209 11.80 44.14 -11.17
CA GLY A 209 11.04 44.94 -12.14
C GLY A 209 11.88 45.92 -12.96
N ILE A 210 13.22 45.81 -12.92
CA ILE A 210 14.16 46.65 -13.65
C ILE A 210 14.94 45.76 -14.62
N LYS A 211 15.11 46.16 -15.87
CA LYS A 211 15.91 45.40 -16.84
C LYS A 211 17.40 45.54 -16.56
N ASP A 212 18.05 44.43 -16.28
CA ASP A 212 19.50 44.33 -16.11
C ASP A 212 20.24 43.87 -17.38
N GLU A 213 21.58 44.07 -17.38
CA GLU A 213 22.42 43.74 -18.55
C GLU A 213 22.45 42.25 -18.88
N ASN A 214 22.25 41.40 -17.90
CA ASN A 214 22.25 39.92 -18.01
C ASN A 214 20.88 39.32 -18.27
N GLU A 215 19.84 40.16 -18.35
CA GLU A 215 18.47 39.70 -18.62
C GLU A 215 18.20 39.59 -20.12
N PRO A 216 17.75 38.41 -20.57
CA PRO A 216 17.40 38.23 -21.98
C PRO A 216 16.29 39.16 -22.42
N GLU A 217 16.43 39.78 -23.56
CA GLU A 217 15.40 40.62 -24.15
C GLU A 217 15.09 40.18 -25.58
N THR A 218 13.89 40.51 -26.02
CA THR A 218 13.43 40.40 -27.39
C THR A 218 12.48 41.52 -27.72
N THR A 219 12.10 41.66 -28.98
CA THR A 219 11.06 42.62 -29.39
C THR A 219 9.85 41.90 -29.93
N THR A 220 8.66 42.40 -29.63
CA THR A 220 7.42 41.86 -30.17
C THR A 220 7.36 42.08 -31.70
N ASP A 221 6.87 41.08 -32.41
CA ASP A 221 6.60 41.11 -33.85
C ASP A 221 5.26 41.86 -34.15
N GLN A 222 4.85 41.83 -35.45
CA GLN A 222 3.59 42.45 -35.89
C GLN A 222 2.31 41.83 -35.29
N THR A 223 2.42 40.70 -34.61
CA THR A 223 1.32 40.01 -33.95
C THR A 223 1.35 40.19 -32.44
N GLY A 224 2.35 40.90 -31.90
CA GLY A 224 2.59 41.02 -30.46
C GLY A 224 3.24 39.82 -29.81
N ALA A 225 3.73 38.84 -30.60
CA ALA A 225 4.45 37.67 -30.09
C ALA A 225 5.95 37.98 -29.87
N PHE A 226 6.57 37.32 -28.84
CA PHE A 226 7.98 37.39 -28.48
C PHE A 226 8.53 36.05 -28.02
#